data_b7a090073945e2e49d26a2f21380a9d6
#
_entry.id   b7a090073945e2e49d26a2f21380a9d6
#
_cell.length_a   1.000
_cell.length_b   1.000
_cell.length_c   1.000
_cell.angle_alpha   90.00
_cell.angle_beta   90.00
_cell.angle_gamma   90.00
#
_symmetry.space_group_name_H-M   'P 1'
#
loop_
_entity.id
_entity.type
_entity.pdbx_description
1 polymer ?
#
loop_
_entity_poly.entity_id
_entity_poly.type
_entity_poly.pdbx_seq_one_letter_code
_entity_poly.pdbx_strand_id
1 'polypeptide(L)'
;WFYVEKSALNWDYTGLTNYYGTWYYVENSILNWNFTGLTDYYGTKYYVENGVLNWNYTGLALLGSDEWYYAENGAVKNDYTGLTYFCGRWFYVEKSALNWNYTGLTNYYGTWYYVENGELNWNFTGLTDYYGTKYYVENGVLNWDYTGLALLGSDEWYYAENGAVKNDY
;
A
#
# COMPACT_ATOMS: atom_id res chain seq x y z
N TRP A 1 30.79 -13.91 6.28
CA TRP A 1 31.09 -12.90 5.27
C TRP A 1 31.17 -11.54 5.94
N PHE A 2 32.23 -10.80 5.66
CA PHE A 2 32.49 -9.46 6.21
C PHE A 2 32.61 -8.44 5.10
N TYR A 3 32.13 -7.23 5.36
CA TYR A 3 32.23 -6.11 4.43
C TYR A 3 33.62 -5.48 4.55
N VAL A 4 34.28 -5.33 3.39
CA VAL A 4 35.61 -4.71 3.26
C VAL A 4 35.50 -3.52 2.35
N GLU A 5 35.99 -2.38 2.81
CA GLU A 5 36.08 -1.13 2.03
C GLU A 5 37.53 -0.66 1.99
N LYS A 6 38.04 -0.34 0.80
CA LYS A 6 39.41 0.12 0.59
C LYS A 6 40.46 -0.79 1.28
N SER A 7 40.25 -2.10 1.15
CA SER A 7 41.14 -3.16 1.72
C SER A 7 41.12 -3.27 3.24
N ALA A 8 40.21 -2.61 3.93
CA ALA A 8 40.05 -2.69 5.38
C ALA A 8 38.62 -3.08 5.76
N LEU A 9 38.45 -3.79 6.88
CA LEU A 9 37.15 -4.06 7.46
C LEU A 9 36.51 -2.73 7.92
N ASN A 10 35.30 -2.47 7.47
CA ASN A 10 34.50 -1.33 7.94
C ASN A 10 33.42 -1.86 8.90
N TRP A 11 33.69 -1.82 10.20
CA TRP A 11 32.82 -2.39 11.25
C TRP A 11 31.50 -1.66 11.44
N ASP A 12 31.38 -0.45 10.89
CA ASP A 12 30.19 0.38 11.06
C ASP A 12 29.27 0.33 9.84
N TYR A 13 29.62 -0.43 8.79
CA TYR A 13 28.81 -0.46 7.58
C TYR A 13 27.53 -1.26 7.79
N THR A 14 26.41 -0.62 7.48
CA THR A 14 25.08 -1.23 7.39
C THR A 14 24.39 -0.79 6.11
N GLY A 15 23.93 -1.72 5.29
CA GLY A 15 23.27 -1.42 4.01
C GLY A 15 23.48 -2.51 2.97
N LEU A 16 23.19 -2.14 1.71
CA LEU A 16 23.34 -3.05 0.58
C LEU A 16 24.77 -3.03 0.04
N THR A 17 25.28 -4.19 -0.32
CA THR A 17 26.54 -4.34 -1.04
C THR A 17 26.41 -5.36 -2.17
N ASN A 18 27.05 -5.05 -3.30
CA ASN A 18 27.07 -5.97 -4.44
C ASN A 18 28.30 -6.89 -4.38
N TYR A 19 28.06 -8.18 -4.56
CA TYR A 19 29.11 -9.16 -4.70
C TYR A 19 28.78 -10.10 -5.86
N TYR A 20 29.60 -10.03 -6.90
CA TYR A 20 29.43 -10.77 -8.16
C TYR A 20 28.02 -10.70 -8.76
N GLY A 21 27.40 -9.50 -8.75
CA GLY A 21 26.10 -9.24 -9.34
C GLY A 21 24.91 -9.50 -8.44
N THR A 22 25.12 -10.07 -7.25
CA THR A 22 24.08 -10.26 -6.23
C THR A 22 24.22 -9.20 -5.14
N TRP A 23 23.08 -8.61 -4.76
CA TRP A 23 23.03 -7.61 -3.70
C TRP A 23 22.65 -8.24 -2.38
N TYR A 24 23.48 -8.00 -1.38
CA TYR A 24 23.34 -8.55 -0.03
C TYR A 24 23.15 -7.45 0.99
N TYR A 25 22.38 -7.74 2.03
CA TYR A 25 22.24 -6.86 3.18
C TYR A 25 23.28 -7.18 4.26
N VAL A 26 24.01 -6.16 4.61
CA VAL A 26 25.07 -6.21 5.62
C VAL A 26 24.63 -5.33 6.80
N GLU A 27 24.78 -5.81 8.00
CA GLU A 27 24.55 -5.10 9.25
C GLU A 27 25.78 -5.19 10.15
N ASN A 28 26.28 -4.02 10.56
CA ASN A 28 27.53 -3.94 11.33
C ASN A 28 28.65 -4.78 10.69
N SER A 29 28.87 -4.59 9.40
CA SER A 29 29.85 -5.29 8.56
C SER A 29 29.65 -6.78 8.36
N ILE A 30 28.61 -7.38 8.93
CA ILE A 30 28.34 -8.82 8.82
C ILE A 30 27.11 -9.03 7.94
N LEU A 31 27.20 -9.99 7.01
CA LEU A 31 26.07 -10.37 6.19
C LEU A 31 24.93 -10.90 7.08
N ASN A 32 23.75 -10.26 7.02
CA ASN A 32 22.60 -10.62 7.83
C ASN A 32 21.56 -11.39 7.02
N TRP A 33 21.61 -12.72 7.10
CA TRP A 33 20.67 -13.62 6.43
C TRP A 33 19.26 -13.61 7.02
N ASN A 34 19.07 -13.03 8.19
CA ASN A 34 17.75 -12.97 8.84
C ASN A 34 16.96 -11.70 8.49
N PHE A 35 17.61 -10.75 7.81
CA PHE A 35 16.94 -9.50 7.46
C PHE A 35 15.94 -9.71 6.30
N THR A 36 14.70 -9.32 6.52
CA THR A 36 13.65 -9.24 5.50
C THR A 36 12.89 -7.94 5.69
N GLY A 37 12.81 -7.12 4.65
CA GLY A 37 12.17 -5.81 4.68
C GLY A 37 12.82 -4.83 3.72
N LEU A 38 12.47 -3.55 3.86
CA LEU A 38 13.05 -2.48 3.06
C LEU A 38 14.33 -1.92 3.69
N THR A 39 15.27 -1.58 2.86
CA THR A 39 16.47 -0.83 3.23
C THR A 39 16.73 0.29 2.22
N ASP A 40 17.18 1.45 2.71
CA ASP A 40 17.55 2.58 1.84
C ASP A 40 18.96 2.37 1.27
N TYR A 41 19.10 2.64 -0.03
CA TYR A 41 20.38 2.68 -0.71
C TYR A 41 20.39 3.86 -1.68
N TYR A 42 21.16 4.89 -1.32
CA TYR A 42 21.26 6.16 -2.07
C TYR A 42 19.89 6.80 -2.41
N GLY A 43 18.97 6.80 -1.43
CA GLY A 43 17.65 7.43 -1.57
C GLY A 43 16.58 6.56 -2.23
N THR A 44 16.90 5.35 -2.65
CA THR A 44 15.93 4.36 -3.12
C THR A 44 15.80 3.25 -2.10
N LYS A 45 14.57 2.87 -1.78
CA LYS A 45 14.29 1.76 -0.87
C LYS A 45 14.14 0.46 -1.66
N TYR A 46 14.91 -0.54 -1.29
CA TYR A 46 14.91 -1.85 -1.94
C TYR A 46 14.42 -2.94 -0.98
N TYR A 47 13.71 -3.91 -1.54
CA TYR A 47 13.23 -5.05 -0.77
C TYR A 47 14.28 -6.15 -0.70
N VAL A 48 14.60 -6.51 0.52
CA VAL A 48 15.51 -7.60 0.86
C VAL A 48 14.72 -8.74 1.46
N GLU A 49 15.00 -9.95 1.07
CA GLU A 49 14.43 -11.18 1.63
C GLU A 49 15.53 -12.14 2.02
N ASN A 50 15.56 -12.52 3.31
CA ASN A 50 16.60 -13.38 3.84
C ASN A 50 18.02 -12.91 3.48
N GLY A 51 18.29 -11.60 3.68
CA GLY A 51 19.61 -10.99 3.44
C GLY A 51 19.97 -10.74 1.98
N VAL A 52 19.10 -11.05 1.02
CA VAL A 52 19.36 -10.88 -0.42
C VAL A 52 18.29 -9.98 -1.03
N LEU A 53 18.70 -9.01 -1.87
CA LEU A 53 17.76 -8.17 -2.60
C LEU A 53 16.95 -9.02 -3.58
N ASN A 54 15.61 -8.95 -3.44
CA ASN A 54 14.68 -9.72 -4.27
C ASN A 54 14.04 -8.83 -5.33
N TRP A 55 14.56 -8.88 -6.56
CA TRP A 55 14.05 -8.13 -7.71
C TRP A 55 12.67 -8.58 -8.21
N ASN A 56 12.18 -9.72 -7.77
CA ASN A 56 10.87 -10.23 -8.21
C ASN A 56 9.74 -9.85 -7.24
N TYR A 57 10.07 -9.20 -6.12
CA TYR A 57 9.07 -8.85 -5.13
C TYR A 57 8.19 -7.68 -5.62
N THR A 58 6.88 -7.86 -5.50
CA THR A 58 5.89 -6.80 -5.71
C THR A 58 4.82 -6.91 -4.63
N GLY A 59 4.59 -5.82 -3.90
CA GLY A 59 3.63 -5.76 -2.80
C GLY A 59 4.03 -4.79 -1.69
N LEU A 60 3.34 -4.89 -0.55
CA LEU A 60 3.69 -4.10 0.64
C LEU A 60 4.92 -4.67 1.33
N ALA A 61 5.83 -3.78 1.68
CA ALA A 61 7.06 -4.11 2.40
C ALA A 61 7.31 -3.12 3.54
N LEU A 62 7.86 -3.64 4.64
CA LEU A 62 8.10 -2.88 5.86
C LEU A 62 9.48 -2.23 5.85
N LEU A 63 9.53 -0.94 6.17
CA LEU A 63 10.74 -0.20 6.49
C LEU A 63 10.78 0.05 8.01
N GLY A 64 11.84 -0.43 8.65
CA GLY A 64 11.95 -0.31 10.11
C GLY A 64 10.88 -1.14 10.83
N SER A 65 10.15 -0.52 11.77
CA SER A 65 9.17 -1.20 12.63
C SER A 65 7.71 -1.01 12.21
N ASP A 66 7.38 0.05 11.48
CA ASP A 66 5.99 0.48 11.30
C ASP A 66 5.67 1.22 9.98
N GLU A 67 6.67 1.50 9.16
CA GLU A 67 6.45 2.18 7.88
C GLU A 67 6.29 1.19 6.73
N TRP A 68 5.12 1.15 6.11
CA TRP A 68 4.81 0.26 5.00
C TRP A 68 4.80 1.02 3.67
N TYR A 69 5.50 0.47 2.68
CA TYR A 69 5.56 1.01 1.33
C TYR A 69 5.23 -0.04 0.29
N TYR A 70 4.70 0.41 -0.84
CA TYR A 70 4.52 -0.45 -2.01
C TYR A 70 5.79 -0.53 -2.82
N ALA A 71 6.30 -1.73 -2.98
CA ALA A 71 7.42 -2.04 -3.84
C ALA A 71 6.94 -2.76 -5.12
N GLU A 72 7.60 -2.49 -6.22
CA GLU A 72 7.40 -3.16 -7.51
C GLU A 72 8.76 -3.53 -8.08
N ASN A 73 8.93 -4.82 -8.45
CA ASN A 73 10.21 -5.33 -8.94
C ASN A 73 11.37 -5.02 -7.97
N GLY A 74 11.16 -5.28 -6.68
CA GLY A 74 12.17 -5.16 -5.63
C GLY A 74 12.51 -3.76 -5.17
N ALA A 75 11.89 -2.71 -5.70
CA ALA A 75 12.13 -1.32 -5.29
C ALA A 75 10.83 -0.58 -5.00
N VAL A 76 10.84 0.35 -4.05
CA VAL A 76 9.67 1.20 -3.77
C VAL A 76 9.34 2.06 -4.98
N LYS A 77 8.08 1.99 -5.40
CA LYS A 77 7.54 2.74 -6.54
C LYS A 77 6.93 4.05 -6.06
N ASN A 78 7.66 5.14 -6.16
CA ASN A 78 7.36 6.43 -5.52
C ASN A 78 6.08 7.13 -5.98
N ASP A 79 5.45 6.72 -7.08
CA ASP A 79 4.26 7.34 -7.65
C ASP A 79 3.00 6.45 -7.55
N TYR A 80 3.10 5.29 -6.94
CA TYR A 80 1.96 4.38 -6.84
C TYR A 80 0.91 4.91 -5.86
N THR A 81 -0.32 5.00 -6.35
CA THR A 81 -1.52 5.29 -5.55
C THR A 81 -2.63 4.34 -5.97
N GLY A 82 -3.22 3.62 -5.02
CA GLY A 82 -4.26 2.64 -5.28
C GLY A 82 -4.32 1.52 -4.26
N LEU A 83 -5.01 0.45 -4.62
CA LEU A 83 -5.14 -0.73 -3.75
C LEU A 83 -4.01 -1.73 -4.00
N THR A 84 -3.54 -2.35 -2.94
CA THR A 84 -2.62 -3.49 -2.99
C THR A 84 -3.08 -4.60 -2.06
N TYR A 85 -2.90 -5.85 -2.50
CA TYR A 85 -3.25 -7.03 -1.71
C TYR A 85 -2.06 -7.51 -0.88
N PHE A 86 -2.28 -7.74 0.41
CA PHE A 86 -1.25 -8.25 1.30
C PHE A 86 -1.88 -9.06 2.45
N CYS A 87 -1.39 -10.28 2.66
CA CYS A 87 -1.81 -11.16 3.77
C CYS A 87 -3.33 -11.31 3.91
N GLY A 88 -4.04 -11.51 2.79
CA GLY A 88 -5.49 -11.76 2.80
C GLY A 88 -6.37 -10.52 2.80
N ARG A 89 -5.79 -9.32 2.79
CA ARG A 89 -6.49 -8.03 2.85
C ARG A 89 -6.06 -7.09 1.74
N TRP A 90 -6.89 -6.09 1.45
CA TRP A 90 -6.59 -5.01 0.52
C TRP A 90 -6.35 -3.71 1.27
N PHE A 91 -5.25 -3.05 0.97
CA PHE A 91 -4.82 -1.82 1.61
C PHE A 91 -4.71 -0.67 0.61
N TYR A 92 -5.01 0.54 1.07
CA TYR A 92 -4.85 1.75 0.28
C TYR A 92 -3.48 2.36 0.47
N VAL A 93 -2.81 2.54 -0.65
CA VAL A 93 -1.49 3.16 -0.75
C VAL A 93 -1.64 4.51 -1.44
N GLU A 94 -1.01 5.54 -0.91
CA GLU A 94 -0.94 6.87 -1.50
C GLU A 94 0.51 7.32 -1.62
N LYS A 95 0.95 7.63 -2.84
CA LYS A 95 2.35 8.00 -3.13
C LYS A 95 3.34 7.01 -2.50
N SER A 96 3.09 5.75 -2.74
CA SER A 96 3.85 4.58 -2.26
C SER A 96 3.71 4.21 -0.80
N ALA A 97 3.27 5.10 0.06
CA ALA A 97 3.10 4.81 1.48
C ALA A 97 1.70 4.30 1.79
N LEU A 98 1.59 3.31 2.69
CA LEU A 98 0.31 2.86 3.22
C LEU A 98 -0.35 4.01 4.00
N ASN A 99 -1.57 4.40 3.60
CA ASN A 99 -2.30 5.51 4.23
C ASN A 99 -3.43 5.00 5.12
N TRP A 100 -3.15 4.82 6.41
CA TRP A 100 -4.14 4.40 7.42
C TRP A 100 -5.24 5.43 7.71
N ASN A 101 -5.07 6.67 7.27
CA ASN A 101 -6.05 7.74 7.51
C ASN A 101 -7.05 7.89 6.35
N TYR A 102 -6.86 7.18 5.25
CA TYR A 102 -7.76 7.28 4.11
C TYR A 102 -9.07 6.55 4.38
N THR A 103 -10.17 7.27 4.20
CA THR A 103 -11.52 6.71 4.18
C THR A 103 -12.29 7.33 3.01
N GLY A 104 -12.85 6.49 2.14
CA GLY A 104 -13.57 6.94 0.95
C GLY A 104 -13.50 5.96 -0.21
N LEU A 105 -13.89 6.43 -1.39
CA LEU A 105 -13.87 5.62 -2.60
C LEU A 105 -12.51 5.67 -3.30
N THR A 106 -12.07 4.55 -3.80
CA THR A 106 -10.89 4.44 -4.67
C THR A 106 -11.19 3.57 -5.89
N ASN A 107 -10.66 3.95 -7.03
CA ASN A 107 -10.79 3.16 -8.26
C ASN A 107 -9.64 2.17 -8.39
N TYR A 108 -9.97 0.92 -8.69
CA TYR A 108 -8.99 -0.11 -9.00
C TYR A 108 -9.46 -0.91 -10.22
N TYR A 109 -8.73 -0.76 -11.32
CA TYR A 109 -9.05 -1.36 -12.63
C TYR A 109 -10.50 -1.16 -13.10
N GLY A 110 -11.05 0.04 -12.89
CA GLY A 110 -12.40 0.42 -13.35
C GLY A 110 -13.52 0.12 -12.35
N THR A 111 -13.25 -0.58 -11.28
CA THR A 111 -14.20 -0.82 -10.18
C THR A 111 -13.89 0.11 -9.00
N TRP A 112 -14.93 0.69 -8.42
CA TRP A 112 -14.81 1.58 -7.27
C TRP A 112 -15.07 0.81 -5.98
N TYR A 113 -14.14 0.92 -5.06
CA TYR A 113 -14.18 0.23 -3.77
C TYR A 113 -14.20 1.23 -2.61
N TYR A 114 -14.86 0.85 -1.53
CA TYR A 114 -14.86 1.63 -0.30
C TYR A 114 -13.73 1.19 0.63
N VAL A 115 -12.92 2.16 0.98
CA VAL A 115 -11.82 2.02 1.93
C VAL A 115 -12.20 2.72 3.23
N GLU A 116 -11.90 2.11 4.35
CA GLU A 116 -12.07 2.68 5.67
C GLU A 116 -10.80 2.48 6.49
N ASN A 117 -10.23 3.59 6.97
CA ASN A 117 -8.97 3.57 7.73
C ASN A 117 -7.85 2.80 6.99
N GLY A 118 -7.70 3.07 5.70
CA GLY A 118 -6.64 2.49 4.87
C GLY A 118 -6.85 1.05 4.42
N GLU A 119 -7.94 0.40 4.82
CA GLU A 119 -8.27 -0.98 4.44
C GLU A 119 -9.61 -1.04 3.70
N LEU A 120 -9.70 -1.88 2.66
CA LEU A 120 -10.94 -2.10 1.94
C LEU A 120 -11.98 -2.76 2.87
N ASN A 121 -13.14 -2.10 3.05
CA ASN A 121 -14.20 -2.58 3.92
C ASN A 121 -15.33 -3.25 3.13
N TRP A 122 -15.29 -4.57 3.04
CA TRP A 122 -16.32 -5.39 2.38
C TRP A 122 -17.68 -5.41 3.08
N ASN A 123 -17.74 -4.96 4.34
CA ASN A 123 -19.00 -4.95 5.11
C ASN A 123 -19.77 -3.64 4.98
N PHE A 124 -19.17 -2.62 4.36
CA PHE A 124 -19.82 -1.33 4.21
C PHE A 124 -20.93 -1.38 3.15
N THR A 125 -22.13 -0.97 3.55
CA THR A 125 -23.27 -0.76 2.65
C THR A 125 -23.99 0.53 3.05
N GLY A 126 -24.13 1.46 2.11
CA GLY A 126 -24.72 2.78 2.34
C GLY A 126 -24.14 3.83 1.42
N LEU A 127 -24.44 5.10 1.74
CA LEU A 127 -23.90 6.23 0.99
C LEU A 127 -22.55 6.68 1.54
N THR A 128 -21.68 7.08 0.65
CA THR A 128 -20.41 7.75 0.98
C THR A 128 -20.23 8.98 0.09
N ASP A 129 -19.67 10.05 0.65
CA ASP A 129 -19.34 11.26 -0.12
C ASP A 129 -18.00 11.08 -0.85
N TYR A 130 -17.98 11.48 -2.11
CA TYR A 130 -16.77 11.54 -2.90
C TYR A 130 -16.78 12.82 -3.75
N TYR A 131 -15.93 13.77 -3.39
CA TYR A 131 -15.84 15.10 -4.02
C TYR A 131 -17.19 15.81 -4.13
N GLY A 132 -18.03 15.75 -3.08
CA GLY A 132 -19.32 16.45 -3.00
C GLY A 132 -20.49 15.70 -3.64
N THR A 133 -20.26 14.54 -4.24
CA THR A 133 -21.33 13.65 -4.72
C THR A 133 -21.41 12.41 -3.81
N LYS A 134 -22.63 12.04 -3.43
CA LYS A 134 -22.87 10.86 -2.62
C LYS A 134 -23.14 9.66 -3.52
N TYR A 135 -22.39 8.59 -3.31
CA TYR A 135 -22.50 7.35 -4.08
C TYR A 135 -22.95 6.20 -3.20
N TYR A 136 -23.74 5.32 -3.77
CA TYR A 136 -24.19 4.11 -3.07
C TYR A 136 -23.19 2.96 -3.22
N VAL A 137 -22.75 2.48 -2.10
CA VAL A 137 -21.85 1.32 -1.97
C VAL A 137 -22.64 0.16 -1.40
N GLU A 138 -22.41 -1.02 -1.94
CA GLU A 138 -22.98 -2.27 -1.45
C GLU A 138 -21.88 -3.31 -1.28
N ASN A 139 -21.72 -3.81 -0.05
CA ASN A 139 -20.66 -4.77 0.29
C ASN A 139 -19.27 -4.30 -0.17
N GLY A 140 -18.94 -3.04 0.13
CA GLY A 140 -17.63 -2.44 -0.19
C GLY A 140 -17.41 -2.04 -1.64
N VAL A 141 -18.38 -2.23 -2.54
CA VAL A 141 -18.27 -1.91 -3.98
C VAL A 141 -19.34 -0.89 -4.36
N LEU A 142 -18.97 0.13 -5.13
CA LEU A 142 -19.93 1.10 -5.67
C LEU A 142 -20.89 0.38 -6.63
N ASN A 143 -22.20 0.46 -6.34
CA ASN A 143 -23.25 -0.17 -7.14
C ASN A 143 -23.94 0.86 -8.04
N TRP A 144 -23.59 0.88 -9.32
CA TRP A 144 -24.16 1.77 -10.33
C TRP A 144 -25.59 1.45 -10.72
N ASP A 145 -26.06 0.23 -10.42
CA ASP A 145 -27.44 -0.20 -10.76
C ASP A 145 -28.45 0.13 -9.66
N TYR A 146 -27.98 0.61 -8.51
CA TYR A 146 -28.85 0.91 -7.39
C TYR A 146 -29.72 2.13 -7.63
N THR A 147 -31.03 1.98 -7.42
CA THR A 147 -32.00 3.08 -7.42
C THR A 147 -32.95 2.90 -6.24
N GLY A 148 -33.01 3.90 -5.36
CA GLY A 148 -33.86 3.84 -4.17
C GLY A 148 -33.36 4.72 -3.03
N LEU A 149 -33.98 4.58 -1.87
CA LEU A 149 -33.57 5.27 -0.65
C LEU A 149 -32.33 4.61 -0.05
N ALA A 150 -31.32 5.39 0.24
CA ALA A 150 -30.08 4.93 0.84
C ALA A 150 -29.66 5.82 2.02
N LEU A 151 -29.00 5.20 2.99
CA LEU A 151 -28.61 5.83 4.24
C LEU A 151 -27.18 6.39 4.16
N LEU A 152 -27.03 7.65 4.58
CA LEU A 152 -25.74 8.27 4.85
C LEU A 152 -25.53 8.32 6.37
N GLY A 153 -24.47 7.69 6.85
CA GLY A 153 -24.23 7.61 8.29
C GLY A 153 -25.31 6.80 9.02
N SER A 154 -25.85 7.33 10.13
CA SER A 154 -26.81 6.63 10.98
C SER A 154 -28.28 6.97 10.72
N ASP A 155 -28.57 8.14 10.15
CA ASP A 155 -29.92 8.71 10.18
C ASP A 155 -30.32 9.59 8.99
N GLU A 156 -29.41 9.89 8.07
CA GLU A 156 -29.73 10.71 6.91
C GLU A 156 -30.04 9.88 5.68
N TRP A 157 -31.30 9.99 5.17
CA TRP A 157 -31.77 9.25 4.01
C TRP A 157 -31.81 10.12 2.76
N TYR A 158 -31.27 9.60 1.67
CA TYR A 158 -31.27 10.24 0.35
C TYR A 158 -31.79 9.30 -0.72
N TYR A 159 -32.35 9.85 -1.77
CA TYR A 159 -32.71 9.08 -2.96
C TYR A 159 -31.54 9.02 -3.92
N ALA A 160 -31.08 7.83 -4.23
CA ALA A 160 -30.07 7.56 -5.23
C ALA A 160 -30.70 7.00 -6.51
N GLU A 161 -30.16 7.37 -7.64
CA GLU A 161 -30.52 6.83 -8.95
C GLU A 161 -29.23 6.52 -9.72
N ASN A 162 -29.15 5.29 -10.25
CA ASN A 162 -27.92 4.80 -10.91
C ASN A 162 -26.69 4.99 -10.03
N GLY A 163 -26.78 4.58 -8.76
CA GLY A 163 -25.69 4.59 -7.80
C GLY A 163 -25.29 5.96 -7.24
N ALA A 164 -25.91 7.05 -7.62
CA ALA A 164 -25.57 8.40 -7.14
C ALA A 164 -26.79 9.16 -6.64
N VAL A 165 -26.61 9.98 -5.59
CA VAL A 165 -27.68 10.86 -5.08
C VAL A 165 -27.97 11.97 -6.08
N LYS A 166 -29.24 12.17 -6.37
CA LYS A 166 -29.75 13.28 -7.19
C LYS A 166 -30.11 14.47 -6.31
N ASN A 167 -29.57 15.64 -6.65
CA ASN A 167 -29.79 16.87 -5.88
C ASN A 167 -31.13 17.57 -6.20
N ASP A 168 -31.91 17.02 -7.14
CA ASP A 168 -33.16 17.67 -7.65
C ASP A 168 -34.44 17.06 -7.04
N TYR A 169 -34.30 16.26 -5.98
CA TYR A 169 -35.44 15.66 -5.24
C TYR A 169 -35.51 16.15 -3.81
#